data_52e7f11a06dccafeea24831cfe348d5e
#
_entry.id   52e7f11a06dccafeea24831cfe348d5e
#
_cell.length_a   1.000
_cell.length_b   1.000
_cell.length_c   1.000
_cell.angle_alpha   90.00
_cell.angle_beta   90.00
_cell.angle_gamma   90.00
#
_symmetry.space_group_name_H-M   'P 1'
#
loop_
_entity.id
_entity.type
_entity.pdbx_description
1 polymer ?
#
loop_
_entity_poly.entity_id
_entity_poly.type
_entity_poly.pdbx_seq_one_letter_code
_entity_poly.pdbx_strand_id
1 'polypeptide(L)'
;MIQYKKYLVNKNEEVILALNILEKLTHKVLIIIDETGKLAGTITDGDIRRSIIRKENKIYCESLMNSNCIYAKNENLDEMIKKAKKKGVSLIPIVDENKYVIGACEVEFYLTEKKKNTAVIMAGGKGTRLLPLTKNIPKPMVEVGGKPIIERIINKLILEGFQNIVISLGHLPEVIEEFIIKRNFDASILFSREDVPLGTAGALSEICKKEINYPILVTNGDILCECNLSSILEKAQVYNFDGIMLGKEQKIHMPFGVIEHEKGRWKGITEKPTYSYIINAGIYVLSEAMIKLIDGKESCDMTSLFEKARENNLKLGVEYTSQYWIDIGRYDSLESANKYFER
;
A
#
# COMPACT_ATOMS: atom_id res chain seq x y z
N MET A 1 0.63 -9.38 -9.90
CA MET A 1 1.29 -9.04 -11.19
C MET A 1 1.14 -7.55 -11.44
N ILE A 2 2.21 -6.85 -11.72
CA ILE A 2 2.21 -5.41 -11.99
C ILE A 2 1.73 -5.08 -13.41
N GLN A 3 1.41 -3.80 -13.66
CA GLN A 3 1.20 -3.31 -15.04
C GLN A 3 2.51 -3.41 -15.84
N TYR A 4 2.83 -4.59 -16.33
CA TYR A 4 4.13 -4.90 -16.95
C TYR A 4 4.35 -4.22 -18.30
N LYS A 5 3.29 -3.81 -19.00
CA LYS A 5 3.40 -3.20 -20.34
C LYS A 5 4.27 -1.95 -20.36
N LYS A 6 4.30 -1.18 -19.26
CA LYS A 6 5.15 0.01 -19.14
C LYS A 6 6.65 -0.29 -19.07
N TYR A 7 7.02 -1.53 -18.82
CA TYR A 7 8.42 -1.99 -18.78
C TYR A 7 8.90 -2.58 -20.11
N LEU A 8 7.99 -2.76 -21.11
CA LEU A 8 8.32 -3.38 -22.38
C LEU A 8 8.97 -2.38 -23.34
N VAL A 9 10.09 -2.79 -23.96
CA VAL A 9 10.77 -2.04 -25.01
C VAL A 9 11.20 -3.03 -26.10
N ASN A 10 11.08 -2.64 -27.39
CA ASN A 10 11.55 -3.49 -28.47
C ASN A 10 13.09 -3.49 -28.54
N LYS A 11 13.69 -4.62 -28.88
CA LYS A 11 15.15 -4.77 -28.99
C LYS A 11 15.79 -3.81 -30.00
N ASN A 12 15.04 -3.41 -31.04
CA ASN A 12 15.49 -2.51 -32.10
C ASN A 12 15.37 -1.01 -31.74
N GLU A 13 14.82 -0.69 -30.55
CA GLU A 13 14.72 0.70 -30.10
C GLU A 13 16.09 1.24 -29.66
N GLU A 14 16.24 2.56 -29.78
CA GLU A 14 17.45 3.23 -29.33
C GLU A 14 17.59 3.24 -27.80
N VAL A 15 18.83 3.10 -27.32
CA VAL A 15 19.15 3.11 -25.89
C VAL A 15 18.71 4.43 -25.23
N ILE A 16 18.68 5.55 -25.96
CA ILE A 16 18.22 6.84 -25.46
C ILE A 16 16.72 6.81 -25.09
N LEU A 17 15.89 6.11 -25.88
CA LEU A 17 14.48 5.90 -25.57
C LEU A 17 14.32 5.02 -24.33
N ALA A 18 15.09 3.95 -24.24
CA ALA A 18 15.13 3.07 -23.08
C ALA A 18 15.48 3.83 -21.79
N LEU A 19 16.47 4.73 -21.85
CA LEU A 19 16.87 5.58 -20.72
C LEU A 19 15.72 6.50 -20.27
N ASN A 20 15.03 7.16 -21.21
CA ASN A 20 13.89 8.03 -20.91
C ASN A 20 12.72 7.28 -20.25
N ILE A 21 12.51 6.01 -20.63
CA ILE A 21 11.50 5.15 -19.99
C ILE A 21 11.97 4.75 -18.58
N LEU A 22 13.22 4.30 -18.43
CA LEU A 22 13.81 3.92 -17.15
C LEU A 22 13.71 5.03 -16.11
N GLU A 23 13.92 6.29 -16.52
CA GLU A 23 13.87 7.44 -15.61
C GLU A 23 12.50 7.57 -14.93
N LYS A 24 11.42 7.20 -15.62
CA LYS A 24 10.03 7.28 -15.12
C LYS A 24 9.60 6.05 -14.31
N LEU A 25 10.37 4.96 -14.34
CA LEU A 25 10.03 3.71 -13.67
C LEU A 25 10.56 3.67 -12.24
N THR A 26 9.79 3.10 -11.33
CA THR A 26 10.19 2.82 -9.95
C THR A 26 11.32 1.79 -9.91
N HIS A 27 11.14 0.67 -10.63
CA HIS A 27 12.17 -0.34 -10.80
C HIS A 27 12.95 -0.01 -12.06
N LYS A 28 14.22 0.33 -11.92
CA LYS A 28 15.11 0.73 -13.01
C LYS A 28 15.53 -0.47 -13.89
N VAL A 29 14.54 -1.21 -14.38
CA VAL A 29 14.68 -2.40 -15.23
C VAL A 29 13.69 -2.31 -16.38
N LEU A 30 14.13 -2.60 -17.61
CA LEU A 30 13.28 -2.78 -18.79
C LEU A 30 13.27 -4.24 -19.21
N ILE A 31 12.14 -4.69 -19.73
CA ILE A 31 11.95 -5.99 -20.35
C ILE A 31 12.04 -5.81 -21.85
N ILE A 32 13.04 -6.39 -22.46
CA ILE A 32 13.28 -6.27 -23.90
C ILE A 32 12.60 -7.41 -24.61
N ILE A 33 11.78 -7.06 -25.59
CA ILE A 33 11.06 -8.01 -26.45
C ILE A 33 11.53 -7.91 -27.89
N ASP A 34 11.40 -9.01 -28.63
CA ASP A 34 11.59 -9.02 -30.07
C ASP A 34 10.34 -8.48 -30.82
N GLU A 35 10.40 -8.46 -32.14
CA GLU A 35 9.33 -7.98 -33.02
C GLU A 35 8.04 -8.81 -32.90
N THR A 36 8.14 -10.03 -32.39
CA THR A 36 7.00 -10.93 -32.20
C THR A 36 6.40 -10.81 -30.80
N GLY A 37 7.02 -10.05 -29.87
CA GLY A 37 6.60 -9.91 -28.47
C GLY A 37 7.21 -10.95 -27.52
N LYS A 38 8.18 -11.75 -27.96
CA LYS A 38 8.89 -12.71 -27.13
C LYS A 38 10.00 -12.03 -26.35
N LEU A 39 10.28 -12.56 -25.16
CA LEU A 39 11.36 -12.09 -24.32
C LEU A 39 12.72 -12.27 -25.01
N ALA A 40 13.42 -11.16 -25.26
CA ALA A 40 14.78 -11.12 -25.79
C ALA A 40 15.83 -10.91 -24.66
N GLY A 41 15.49 -10.13 -23.61
CA GLY A 41 16.40 -9.87 -22.51
C GLY A 41 15.88 -8.82 -21.53
N THR A 42 16.78 -8.26 -20.74
CA THR A 42 16.50 -7.12 -19.83
C THR A 42 17.60 -6.08 -19.92
N ILE A 43 17.27 -4.82 -19.66
CA ILE A 43 18.22 -3.71 -19.51
C ILE A 43 17.97 -3.04 -18.16
N THR A 44 19.05 -2.74 -17.43
CA THR A 44 19.02 -1.97 -16.20
C THR A 44 19.74 -0.63 -16.37
N ASP A 45 19.48 0.34 -15.47
CA ASP A 45 20.26 1.58 -15.39
C ASP A 45 21.76 1.30 -15.29
N GLY A 46 22.14 0.24 -14.55
CA GLY A 46 23.52 -0.20 -14.44
C GLY A 46 24.15 -0.68 -15.73
N ASP A 47 23.38 -1.29 -16.63
CA ASP A 47 23.88 -1.75 -17.94
C ASP A 47 24.19 -0.55 -18.84
N ILE A 48 23.28 0.43 -18.89
CA ILE A 48 23.49 1.67 -19.64
C ILE A 48 24.69 2.44 -19.10
N ARG A 49 24.79 2.60 -17.78
CA ARG A 49 25.89 3.32 -17.14
C ARG A 49 27.25 2.66 -17.42
N ARG A 50 27.32 1.33 -17.33
CA ARG A 50 28.54 0.57 -17.68
C ARG A 50 28.96 0.75 -19.14
N SER A 51 28.00 0.76 -20.06
CA SER A 51 28.27 0.99 -21.49
C SER A 51 28.86 2.38 -21.74
N ILE A 52 28.31 3.41 -21.09
CA ILE A 52 28.82 4.79 -21.17
C ILE A 52 30.25 4.89 -20.62
N ILE A 53 30.54 4.30 -19.45
CA ILE A 53 31.87 4.31 -18.84
C ILE A 53 32.91 3.62 -19.74
N ARG A 54 32.52 2.53 -20.41
CA ARG A 54 33.38 1.77 -21.33
C ARG A 54 33.51 2.42 -22.70
N LYS A 55 32.83 3.56 -22.93
CA LYS A 55 32.78 4.26 -24.24
C LYS A 55 32.32 3.35 -25.38
N GLU A 56 31.41 2.44 -25.10
CA GLU A 56 30.84 1.53 -26.09
C GLU A 56 29.78 2.29 -26.92
N ASN A 57 29.92 2.28 -28.25
CA ASN A 57 28.96 2.89 -29.17
C ASN A 57 27.75 1.95 -29.36
N LYS A 58 26.96 1.72 -28.30
CA LYS A 58 25.74 0.91 -28.34
C LYS A 58 24.54 1.83 -28.55
N ILE A 59 23.98 1.79 -29.75
CA ILE A 59 22.87 2.66 -30.15
C ILE A 59 21.53 1.98 -29.86
N TYR A 60 21.45 0.67 -30.05
CA TYR A 60 20.21 -0.11 -29.95
C TYR A 60 20.18 -1.00 -28.71
N CYS A 61 18.98 -1.24 -28.18
CA CYS A 61 18.75 -2.06 -26.98
C CYS A 61 19.29 -3.50 -27.13
N GLU A 62 19.23 -4.08 -28.33
CA GLU A 62 19.76 -5.41 -28.62
C GLU A 62 21.26 -5.55 -28.29
N SER A 63 22.03 -4.50 -28.53
CA SER A 63 23.47 -4.51 -28.28
C SER A 63 23.85 -4.37 -26.78
N LEU A 64 22.90 -3.93 -25.97
CA LEU A 64 23.12 -3.62 -24.54
C LEU A 64 22.43 -4.61 -23.60
N MET A 65 21.35 -5.26 -24.06
CA MET A 65 20.51 -6.10 -23.21
C MET A 65 21.26 -7.32 -22.66
N ASN A 66 20.87 -7.74 -21.47
CA ASN A 66 21.26 -9.03 -20.93
C ASN A 66 20.32 -10.12 -21.49
N SER A 67 20.76 -10.83 -22.50
CA SER A 67 20.01 -11.93 -23.10
C SER A 67 19.90 -13.19 -22.21
N ASN A 68 20.78 -13.29 -21.19
CA ASN A 68 20.75 -14.38 -20.20
C ASN A 68 20.07 -13.91 -18.90
N CYS A 69 18.99 -13.15 -19.02
CA CYS A 69 18.22 -12.63 -17.88
C CYS A 69 17.47 -13.75 -17.16
N ILE A 70 17.19 -13.52 -15.86
CA ILE A 70 16.31 -14.39 -15.10
C ILE A 70 14.87 -14.04 -15.47
N TYR A 71 14.09 -15.04 -15.85
CA TYR A 71 12.66 -14.97 -16.11
C TYR A 71 11.96 -16.17 -15.49
N ALA A 72 10.64 -16.10 -15.30
CA ALA A 72 9.84 -17.17 -14.76
C ALA A 72 8.72 -17.57 -15.73
N LYS A 73 8.27 -18.81 -15.62
CA LYS A 73 6.95 -19.28 -16.04
C LYS A 73 6.08 -19.40 -14.78
N ASN A 74 4.75 -19.44 -14.93
CA ASN A 74 3.85 -19.54 -13.77
C ASN A 74 4.18 -20.73 -12.85
N GLU A 75 4.58 -21.86 -13.41
CA GLU A 75 4.90 -23.09 -12.69
C GLU A 75 6.20 -23.07 -11.87
N ASN A 76 7.17 -22.19 -12.23
CA ASN A 76 8.46 -22.10 -11.54
C ASN A 76 8.74 -20.72 -10.93
N LEU A 77 7.72 -19.91 -10.77
CA LEU A 77 7.83 -18.52 -10.31
C LEU A 77 8.58 -18.39 -8.98
N ASP A 78 8.22 -19.21 -7.98
CA ASP A 78 8.84 -19.17 -6.65
C ASP A 78 10.35 -19.47 -6.67
N GLU A 79 10.76 -20.46 -7.48
CA GLU A 79 12.17 -20.82 -7.64
C GLU A 79 12.96 -19.70 -8.29
N MET A 80 12.42 -19.13 -9.37
CA MET A 80 13.09 -18.07 -10.11
C MET A 80 13.21 -16.78 -9.30
N ILE A 81 12.23 -16.47 -8.46
CA ILE A 81 12.27 -15.34 -7.55
C ILE A 81 13.36 -15.50 -6.50
N LYS A 82 13.47 -16.68 -5.86
CA LYS A 82 14.56 -16.97 -4.92
C LYS A 82 15.93 -16.81 -5.58
N LYS A 83 16.07 -17.27 -6.82
CA LYS A 83 17.29 -17.12 -7.62
C LYS A 83 17.58 -15.64 -7.95
N ALA A 84 16.55 -14.89 -8.32
CA ALA A 84 16.65 -13.45 -8.61
C ALA A 84 17.10 -12.65 -7.38
N LYS A 85 16.53 -12.92 -6.20
CA LYS A 85 16.93 -12.29 -4.93
C LYS A 85 18.42 -12.50 -4.63
N LYS A 86 18.88 -13.75 -4.73
CA LYS A 86 20.32 -14.06 -4.51
C LYS A 86 21.26 -13.29 -5.45
N LYS A 87 20.77 -12.87 -6.61
CA LYS A 87 21.52 -12.11 -7.63
C LYS A 87 21.25 -10.59 -7.58
N GLY A 88 20.45 -10.10 -6.63
CA GLY A 88 20.11 -8.68 -6.50
C GLY A 88 19.26 -8.16 -7.66
N VAL A 89 18.46 -9.03 -8.32
CA VAL A 89 17.55 -8.64 -9.40
C VAL A 89 16.23 -8.20 -8.77
N SER A 90 15.77 -6.99 -9.08
CA SER A 90 14.57 -6.39 -8.48
C SER A 90 13.27 -6.72 -9.22
N LEU A 91 13.35 -7.07 -10.51
CA LEU A 91 12.18 -7.38 -11.35
C LEU A 91 12.53 -8.48 -12.34
N ILE A 92 11.65 -9.48 -12.48
CA ILE A 92 11.78 -10.56 -13.46
C ILE A 92 10.57 -10.62 -14.40
N PRO A 93 10.78 -10.86 -15.70
CA PRO A 93 9.70 -11.14 -16.65
C PRO A 93 9.02 -12.47 -16.33
N ILE A 94 7.70 -12.54 -16.58
CA ILE A 94 6.94 -13.78 -16.59
C ILE A 94 6.56 -14.06 -18.05
N VAL A 95 6.82 -15.28 -18.51
CA VAL A 95 6.56 -15.69 -19.89
C VAL A 95 5.68 -16.95 -19.94
N ASP A 96 5.02 -17.10 -21.09
CA ASP A 96 4.32 -18.35 -21.43
C ASP A 96 5.28 -19.42 -21.99
N GLU A 97 4.73 -20.56 -22.44
CA GLU A 97 5.47 -21.68 -23.01
C GLU A 97 6.28 -21.31 -24.27
N ASN A 98 5.84 -20.31 -25.02
CA ASN A 98 6.43 -19.84 -26.25
C ASN A 98 7.36 -18.63 -26.05
N LYS A 99 7.68 -18.27 -24.79
CA LYS A 99 8.45 -17.09 -24.35
C LYS A 99 7.77 -15.73 -24.61
N TYR A 100 6.48 -15.66 -24.89
CA TYR A 100 5.78 -14.37 -24.89
C TYR A 100 5.69 -13.81 -23.50
N VAL A 101 5.97 -12.50 -23.34
CA VAL A 101 5.87 -11.84 -22.04
C VAL A 101 4.41 -11.64 -21.67
N ILE A 102 3.97 -12.33 -20.62
CA ILE A 102 2.60 -12.30 -20.09
C ILE A 102 2.48 -11.54 -18.77
N GLY A 103 3.60 -11.18 -18.15
CA GLY A 103 3.64 -10.49 -16.87
C GLY A 103 5.03 -10.05 -16.46
N ALA A 104 5.11 -9.41 -15.31
CA ALA A 104 6.36 -9.18 -14.60
C ALA A 104 6.13 -9.29 -13.09
N CYS A 105 7.17 -9.68 -12.36
CA CYS A 105 7.16 -9.83 -10.93
C CYS A 105 8.28 -9.02 -10.28
N GLU A 106 7.91 -8.23 -9.28
CA GLU A 106 8.85 -7.53 -8.40
C GLU A 106 9.36 -8.51 -7.34
N VAL A 107 10.66 -8.75 -7.32
CA VAL A 107 11.29 -9.81 -6.50
C VAL A 107 11.18 -9.52 -5.01
N GLU A 108 11.38 -8.27 -4.59
CA GLU A 108 11.25 -7.88 -3.18
C GLU A 108 9.82 -8.04 -2.66
N PHE A 109 8.84 -7.78 -3.51
CA PHE A 109 7.42 -7.88 -3.18
C PHE A 109 6.94 -9.33 -3.02
N TYR A 110 7.48 -10.25 -3.80
CA TYR A 110 7.04 -11.65 -3.83
C TYR A 110 7.60 -12.50 -2.67
N LEU A 111 8.74 -12.10 -2.12
CA LEU A 111 9.41 -12.82 -1.04
C LEU A 111 9.04 -12.30 0.35
N THR A 112 7.96 -11.55 0.45
CA THR A 112 7.42 -11.20 1.76
C THR A 112 7.09 -12.51 2.48
N GLU A 113 7.82 -12.81 3.55
CA GLU A 113 7.54 -13.98 4.39
C GLU A 113 6.06 -13.96 4.79
N LYS A 114 5.39 -15.11 4.62
CA LYS A 114 3.99 -15.23 5.03
C LYS A 114 3.86 -14.86 6.50
N LYS A 115 3.17 -13.76 6.77
CA LYS A 115 2.97 -13.25 8.13
C LYS A 115 1.84 -14.03 8.80
N LYS A 116 2.13 -14.53 9.99
CA LYS A 116 1.10 -15.15 10.83
C LYS A 116 0.16 -14.10 11.43
N ASN A 117 0.65 -12.87 11.58
CA ASN A 117 -0.11 -11.77 12.16
C ASN A 117 -1.41 -11.49 11.40
N THR A 118 -2.43 -11.08 12.15
CA THR A 118 -3.73 -10.73 11.58
C THR A 118 -3.73 -9.27 11.13
N ALA A 119 -4.25 -9.02 9.92
CA ALA A 119 -4.60 -7.67 9.46
C ALA A 119 -6.11 -7.44 9.61
N VAL A 120 -6.51 -6.26 10.05
CA VAL A 120 -7.90 -5.89 10.26
C VAL A 120 -8.24 -4.70 9.37
N ILE A 121 -9.32 -4.81 8.57
CA ILE A 121 -9.85 -3.72 7.76
C ILE A 121 -11.14 -3.24 8.39
N MET A 122 -11.18 -1.95 8.79
CA MET A 122 -12.35 -1.32 9.38
C MET A 122 -13.28 -0.81 8.27
N ALA A 123 -14.31 -1.57 7.94
CA ALA A 123 -15.21 -1.32 6.83
C ALA A 123 -16.66 -1.00 7.25
N GLY A 124 -16.90 -0.64 8.53
CA GLY A 124 -18.25 -0.43 9.09
C GLY A 124 -18.89 0.93 8.80
N GLY A 125 -18.15 1.90 8.26
CA GLY A 125 -18.61 3.28 8.10
C GLY A 125 -19.70 3.48 7.03
N LYS A 126 -20.68 4.36 7.31
CA LYS A 126 -21.80 4.68 6.40
C LYS A 126 -21.41 5.49 5.15
N GLY A 127 -20.24 6.13 5.11
CA GLY A 127 -19.75 6.89 3.97
C GLY A 127 -20.59 8.10 3.56
N THR A 128 -21.32 8.75 4.47
CA THR A 128 -22.32 9.79 4.19
C THR A 128 -21.80 10.99 3.40
N ARG A 129 -20.51 11.30 3.51
CA ARG A 129 -19.83 12.41 2.78
C ARG A 129 -19.67 12.15 1.28
N LEU A 130 -19.86 10.90 0.84
CA LEU A 130 -19.82 10.49 -0.58
C LEU A 130 -21.21 10.23 -1.17
N LEU A 131 -22.30 10.62 -0.49
CA LEU A 131 -23.64 10.56 -1.07
C LEU A 131 -23.71 11.43 -2.34
N PRO A 132 -24.41 10.98 -3.42
CA PRO A 132 -25.26 9.78 -3.50
C PRO A 132 -24.55 8.46 -3.83
N LEU A 133 -23.23 8.42 -4.09
CA LEU A 133 -22.51 7.20 -4.49
C LEU A 133 -22.68 6.08 -3.46
N THR A 134 -22.64 6.42 -2.18
CA THR A 134 -22.71 5.45 -1.08
C THR A 134 -24.12 5.17 -0.59
N LYS A 135 -25.16 5.52 -1.39
CA LYS A 135 -26.55 5.25 -1.04
C LYS A 135 -26.86 3.74 -1.04
N ASN A 136 -26.38 3.05 -2.07
CA ASN A 136 -26.68 1.63 -2.32
C ASN A 136 -25.44 0.73 -2.28
N ILE A 137 -24.26 1.31 -2.11
CA ILE A 137 -22.99 0.57 -1.97
C ILE A 137 -22.23 1.07 -0.75
N PRO A 138 -21.61 0.20 0.05
CA PRO A 138 -20.79 0.64 1.17
C PRO A 138 -19.52 1.35 0.67
N LYS A 139 -19.03 2.31 1.44
CA LYS A 139 -17.87 3.13 1.06
C LYS A 139 -16.65 2.33 0.56
N PRO A 140 -16.26 1.19 1.18
CA PRO A 140 -15.15 0.38 0.71
C PRO A 140 -15.36 -0.25 -0.68
N MET A 141 -16.60 -0.26 -1.18
CA MET A 141 -16.95 -0.74 -2.52
C MET A 141 -16.93 0.35 -3.59
N VAL A 142 -16.69 1.60 -3.23
CA VAL A 142 -16.48 2.68 -4.21
C VAL A 142 -15.25 2.36 -5.03
N GLU A 143 -15.34 2.52 -6.36
CA GLU A 143 -14.24 2.21 -7.27
C GLU A 143 -13.23 3.35 -7.36
N VAL A 144 -11.96 2.96 -7.43
CA VAL A 144 -10.83 3.82 -7.71
C VAL A 144 -9.99 3.16 -8.79
N GLY A 145 -9.82 3.83 -9.93
CA GLY A 145 -9.12 3.27 -11.09
C GLY A 145 -9.69 1.89 -11.48
N GLY A 146 -11.02 1.78 -11.58
CA GLY A 146 -11.73 0.56 -12.01
C GLY A 146 -11.72 -0.63 -11.03
N LYS A 147 -11.33 -0.41 -9.75
CA LYS A 147 -11.36 -1.46 -8.71
C LYS A 147 -11.89 -0.91 -7.40
N PRO A 148 -12.72 -1.66 -6.65
CA PRO A 148 -13.16 -1.27 -5.32
C PRO A 148 -11.99 -0.95 -4.38
N ILE A 149 -12.17 0.04 -3.51
CA ILE A 149 -11.16 0.41 -2.50
C ILE A 149 -10.74 -0.81 -1.68
N ILE A 150 -11.70 -1.61 -1.23
CA ILE A 150 -11.44 -2.80 -0.41
C ILE A 150 -10.61 -3.84 -1.17
N GLU A 151 -10.82 -4.03 -2.47
CA GLU A 151 -9.99 -4.92 -3.30
C GLU A 151 -8.53 -4.48 -3.33
N ARG A 152 -8.29 -3.16 -3.42
CA ARG A 152 -6.93 -2.60 -3.40
C ARG A 152 -6.25 -2.81 -2.07
N ILE A 153 -6.97 -2.60 -0.96
CA ILE A 153 -6.45 -2.81 0.40
C ILE A 153 -6.11 -4.29 0.62
N ILE A 154 -7.02 -5.22 0.28
CA ILE A 154 -6.80 -6.66 0.43
C ILE A 154 -5.60 -7.11 -0.39
N ASN A 155 -5.53 -6.73 -1.67
CA ASN A 155 -4.42 -7.09 -2.54
C ASN A 155 -3.08 -6.56 -2.00
N LYS A 156 -3.06 -5.34 -1.46
CA LYS A 156 -1.87 -4.79 -0.81
C LYS A 156 -1.45 -5.61 0.41
N LEU A 157 -2.37 -5.96 1.28
CA LEU A 157 -2.08 -6.78 2.46
C LEU A 157 -1.53 -8.16 2.06
N ILE A 158 -2.14 -8.82 1.07
CA ILE A 158 -1.66 -10.10 0.54
C ILE A 158 -0.25 -9.96 -0.04
N LEU A 159 -0.01 -8.91 -0.84
CA LEU A 159 1.31 -8.62 -1.41
C LEU A 159 2.37 -8.37 -0.33
N GLU A 160 2.00 -7.86 0.82
CA GLU A 160 2.88 -7.66 1.97
C GLU A 160 2.95 -8.88 2.92
N GLY A 161 2.37 -10.02 2.52
CA GLY A 161 2.50 -11.31 3.18
C GLY A 161 1.43 -11.63 4.22
N PHE A 162 0.44 -10.77 4.44
CA PHE A 162 -0.65 -11.05 5.36
C PHE A 162 -1.56 -12.15 4.80
N GLN A 163 -1.63 -13.29 5.51
CA GLN A 163 -2.46 -14.43 5.14
C GLN A 163 -3.77 -14.48 5.92
N ASN A 164 -3.86 -13.79 7.05
CA ASN A 164 -5.04 -13.74 7.91
C ASN A 164 -5.60 -12.31 7.89
N ILE A 165 -6.77 -12.12 7.32
CA ILE A 165 -7.43 -10.81 7.21
C ILE A 165 -8.79 -10.90 7.87
N VAL A 166 -9.11 -9.95 8.73
CA VAL A 166 -10.45 -9.80 9.31
C VAL A 166 -11.05 -8.49 8.80
N ILE A 167 -12.29 -8.54 8.35
CA ILE A 167 -13.00 -7.34 7.88
C ILE A 167 -14.13 -7.04 8.85
N SER A 168 -14.04 -5.88 9.52
CA SER A 168 -15.14 -5.36 10.34
C SER A 168 -16.18 -4.72 9.44
N LEU A 169 -17.40 -5.23 9.50
CA LEU A 169 -18.52 -4.84 8.66
C LEU A 169 -19.61 -4.15 9.47
N GLY A 170 -20.20 -3.11 8.93
CA GLY A 170 -21.33 -2.40 9.55
C GLY A 170 -22.42 -2.10 8.51
N HIS A 171 -22.25 -1.07 7.70
CA HIS A 171 -23.23 -0.67 6.69
C HIS A 171 -23.18 -1.54 5.43
N LEU A 172 -24.31 -2.14 5.03
CA LEU A 172 -24.45 -3.01 3.85
C LEU A 172 -23.42 -4.14 3.80
N PRO A 173 -23.31 -4.97 4.84
CA PRO A 173 -22.25 -5.97 4.94
C PRO A 173 -22.33 -7.02 3.85
N GLU A 174 -23.53 -7.39 3.40
CA GLU A 174 -23.77 -8.41 2.37
C GLU A 174 -23.06 -8.08 1.05
N VAL A 175 -23.03 -6.81 0.67
CA VAL A 175 -22.39 -6.36 -0.58
C VAL A 175 -20.88 -6.61 -0.57
N ILE A 176 -20.24 -6.39 0.59
CA ILE A 176 -18.80 -6.65 0.74
C ILE A 176 -18.52 -8.15 0.79
N GLU A 177 -19.33 -8.91 1.56
CA GLU A 177 -19.16 -10.35 1.72
C GLU A 177 -19.31 -11.09 0.38
N GLU A 178 -20.38 -10.81 -0.37
CA GLU A 178 -20.63 -11.41 -1.69
C GLU A 178 -19.48 -11.12 -2.66
N PHE A 179 -19.00 -9.87 -2.69
CA PHE A 179 -17.87 -9.49 -3.53
C PHE A 179 -16.61 -10.29 -3.18
N ILE A 180 -16.26 -10.38 -1.89
CA ILE A 180 -15.04 -11.04 -1.43
C ILE A 180 -15.09 -12.55 -1.67
N ILE A 181 -16.22 -13.19 -1.39
CA ILE A 181 -16.43 -14.63 -1.64
C ILE A 181 -16.29 -14.92 -3.14
N LYS A 182 -16.93 -14.12 -3.99
CA LYS A 182 -16.86 -14.28 -5.45
C LYS A 182 -15.45 -14.06 -6.01
N ARG A 183 -14.68 -13.13 -5.40
CA ARG A 183 -13.34 -12.75 -5.89
C ARG A 183 -12.28 -13.80 -5.55
N ASN A 184 -12.48 -14.58 -4.50
CA ASN A 184 -11.60 -15.67 -4.05
C ASN A 184 -10.14 -15.24 -3.91
N PHE A 185 -9.85 -14.40 -2.92
CA PHE A 185 -8.49 -13.91 -2.64
C PHE A 185 -7.58 -15.00 -2.08
N ASP A 186 -6.27 -14.91 -2.34
CA ASP A 186 -5.26 -15.83 -1.79
C ASP A 186 -4.90 -15.46 -0.32
N ALA A 187 -5.91 -15.44 0.54
CA ALA A 187 -5.81 -15.22 1.97
C ALA A 187 -7.02 -15.78 2.70
N SER A 188 -6.85 -16.13 3.97
CA SER A 188 -7.96 -16.45 4.88
C SER A 188 -8.66 -15.17 5.29
N ILE A 189 -9.89 -14.96 4.84
CA ILE A 189 -10.67 -13.75 5.16
C ILE A 189 -11.84 -14.13 6.05
N LEU A 190 -11.91 -13.51 7.23
CA LEU A 190 -13.00 -13.63 8.18
C LEU A 190 -13.78 -12.32 8.24
N PHE A 191 -15.08 -12.42 8.44
CA PHE A 191 -15.94 -11.26 8.65
C PHE A 191 -16.31 -11.12 10.13
N SER A 192 -16.35 -9.88 10.59
CA SER A 192 -16.89 -9.52 11.91
C SER A 192 -17.96 -8.44 11.70
N ARG A 193 -19.21 -8.73 12.07
CA ARG A 193 -20.32 -7.79 11.95
C ARG A 193 -20.52 -7.07 13.29
N GLU A 194 -20.76 -5.78 13.22
CA GLU A 194 -21.13 -4.96 14.38
C GLU A 194 -22.66 -4.84 14.41
N ASP A 195 -23.28 -5.26 15.51
CA ASP A 195 -24.74 -5.07 15.72
C ASP A 195 -25.04 -3.60 16.05
N VAL A 196 -24.12 -2.93 16.74
CA VAL A 196 -24.21 -1.52 17.12
C VAL A 196 -22.86 -0.86 16.81
N PRO A 197 -22.85 0.37 16.27
CA PRO A 197 -21.60 1.09 16.01
C PRO A 197 -20.83 1.37 17.31
N LEU A 198 -19.71 0.69 17.50
CA LEU A 198 -18.87 0.79 18.70
C LEU A 198 -17.67 1.75 18.51
N GLY A 199 -17.58 2.43 17.39
CA GLY A 199 -16.42 3.25 17.02
C GLY A 199 -15.25 2.43 16.48
N THR A 200 -14.22 3.11 16.00
CA THR A 200 -13.12 2.45 15.24
C THR A 200 -12.28 1.48 16.07
N ALA A 201 -12.18 1.67 17.38
CA ALA A 201 -11.51 0.73 18.27
C ALA A 201 -12.49 -0.26 18.91
N GLY A 202 -13.72 0.18 19.23
CA GLY A 202 -14.70 -0.68 19.89
C GLY A 202 -15.05 -1.93 19.09
N ALA A 203 -15.12 -1.83 17.76
CA ALA A 203 -15.32 -2.97 16.86
C ALA A 203 -14.24 -4.08 17.02
N LEU A 204 -13.05 -3.74 17.49
CA LEU A 204 -11.99 -4.72 17.74
C LEU A 204 -12.34 -5.68 18.88
N SER A 205 -13.22 -5.32 19.81
CA SER A 205 -13.67 -6.21 20.89
C SER A 205 -14.37 -7.46 20.37
N GLU A 206 -15.15 -7.35 19.28
CA GLU A 206 -15.80 -8.46 18.63
C GLU A 206 -14.81 -9.31 17.81
N ILE A 207 -13.84 -8.66 17.18
CA ILE A 207 -12.80 -9.31 16.40
C ILE A 207 -11.94 -10.20 17.30
N CYS A 208 -11.62 -9.73 18.49
CA CYS A 208 -10.75 -10.45 19.44
C CYS A 208 -11.39 -11.68 20.08
N LYS A 209 -12.68 -11.91 19.91
CA LYS A 209 -13.33 -13.18 20.23
C LYS A 209 -13.02 -14.28 19.24
N LYS A 210 -12.40 -13.95 18.09
CA LYS A 210 -11.95 -14.89 17.07
C LYS A 210 -10.48 -15.25 17.31
N GLU A 211 -10.03 -16.31 16.66
CA GLU A 211 -8.62 -16.68 16.67
C GLU A 211 -7.81 -15.69 15.83
N ILE A 212 -7.04 -14.83 16.50
CA ILE A 212 -6.21 -13.79 15.87
C ILE A 212 -4.77 -13.86 16.36
N ASN A 213 -3.84 -13.42 15.52
CA ASN A 213 -2.40 -13.45 15.81
C ASN A 213 -1.87 -12.02 15.99
N TYR A 214 -1.40 -11.72 17.20
CA TYR A 214 -0.82 -10.42 17.58
C TYR A 214 0.66 -10.27 17.24
N PRO A 215 1.18 -9.02 17.15
CA PRO A 215 0.39 -7.80 17.08
C PRO A 215 -0.44 -7.75 15.80
N ILE A 216 -1.60 -7.10 15.85
CA ILE A 216 -2.46 -6.91 14.66
C ILE A 216 -2.13 -5.62 13.94
N LEU A 217 -2.23 -5.65 12.61
CA LEU A 217 -2.27 -4.43 11.78
C LEU A 217 -3.73 -4.04 11.59
N VAL A 218 -4.08 -2.79 11.88
CA VAL A 218 -5.44 -2.24 11.67
C VAL A 218 -5.36 -1.13 10.64
N THR A 219 -6.23 -1.15 9.64
CA THR A 219 -6.36 -0.07 8.64
C THR A 219 -7.82 0.30 8.44
N ASN A 220 -8.09 1.58 8.25
CA ASN A 220 -9.42 2.02 7.83
C ASN A 220 -9.70 1.52 6.40
N GLY A 221 -10.94 1.16 6.12
CA GLY A 221 -11.40 0.61 4.84
C GLY A 221 -11.57 1.63 3.71
N ASP A 222 -11.14 2.85 3.93
CA ASP A 222 -11.21 3.98 2.99
C ASP A 222 -9.84 4.61 2.72
N ILE A 223 -8.76 3.99 3.21
CA ILE A 223 -7.39 4.50 3.05
C ILE A 223 -6.65 3.71 1.97
N LEU A 224 -6.09 4.42 1.01
CA LEU A 224 -5.12 3.89 0.06
C LEU A 224 -3.75 4.50 0.29
N CYS A 225 -2.72 3.67 0.39
CA CYS A 225 -1.34 4.12 0.60
C CYS A 225 -0.32 3.20 -0.09
N GLU A 226 0.85 3.78 -0.41
CA GLU A 226 2.01 3.04 -0.91
C GLU A 226 3.03 2.72 0.20
N CYS A 227 2.71 3.06 1.46
CA CYS A 227 3.59 2.77 2.59
C CYS A 227 3.72 1.25 2.82
N ASN A 228 4.90 0.84 3.27
CA ASN A 228 5.18 -0.56 3.61
C ASN A 228 4.58 -0.87 5.00
N LEU A 229 3.42 -1.52 5.01
CA LEU A 229 2.69 -1.89 6.22
C LEU A 229 3.42 -2.96 7.03
N SER A 230 4.13 -3.85 6.34
CA SER A 230 4.95 -4.89 6.97
C SER A 230 6.05 -4.31 7.82
N SER A 231 6.71 -3.24 7.37
CA SER A 231 7.79 -2.60 8.12
C SER A 231 7.30 -1.96 9.42
N ILE A 232 6.06 -1.47 9.45
CA ILE A 232 5.46 -0.90 10.66
C ILE A 232 5.23 -2.00 11.70
N LEU A 233 4.72 -3.16 11.26
CA LEU A 233 4.53 -4.34 12.09
C LEU A 233 5.86 -4.85 12.67
N GLU A 234 6.88 -5.00 11.82
CA GLU A 234 8.22 -5.43 12.22
C GLU A 234 8.83 -4.48 13.24
N LYS A 235 8.66 -3.17 13.05
CA LYS A 235 9.12 -2.14 13.98
C LYS A 235 8.44 -2.27 15.34
N ALA A 236 7.13 -2.53 15.39
CA ALA A 236 6.43 -2.78 16.64
C ALA A 236 7.02 -3.97 17.40
N GLN A 237 7.33 -5.05 16.70
CA GLN A 237 7.91 -6.25 17.28
C GLN A 237 9.36 -6.02 17.75
N VAL A 238 10.22 -5.44 16.90
CA VAL A 238 11.66 -5.22 17.22
C VAL A 238 11.82 -4.28 18.40
N TYR A 239 11.03 -3.23 18.48
CA TYR A 239 11.15 -2.23 19.55
C TYR A 239 10.19 -2.48 20.72
N ASN A 240 9.41 -3.57 20.68
CA ASN A 240 8.42 -3.93 21.70
C ASN A 240 7.44 -2.79 22.00
N PHE A 241 6.86 -2.20 20.94
CA PHE A 241 5.78 -1.25 21.09
C PHE A 241 4.45 -1.99 21.30
N ASP A 242 3.64 -1.53 22.25
CA ASP A 242 2.28 -2.00 22.45
C ASP A 242 1.33 -1.42 21.40
N GLY A 243 1.56 -0.19 20.98
CA GLY A 243 0.82 0.47 19.92
C GLY A 243 1.70 1.34 19.04
N ILE A 244 1.51 1.27 17.70
CA ILE A 244 2.08 2.23 16.76
C ILE A 244 0.95 2.87 15.97
N MET A 245 0.98 4.19 15.84
CA MET A 245 0.13 4.96 14.95
C MET A 245 0.94 5.45 13.75
N LEU A 246 0.47 5.19 12.52
CA LEU A 246 1.08 5.78 11.34
C LEU A 246 0.66 7.24 11.21
N GLY A 247 1.64 8.12 11.09
CA GLY A 247 1.48 9.54 10.81
C GLY A 247 1.73 9.86 9.35
N LYS A 248 0.99 10.81 8.81
CA LYS A 248 1.20 11.41 7.48
C LYS A 248 1.54 12.88 7.63
N GLU A 249 2.63 13.32 7.02
CA GLU A 249 2.93 14.75 6.92
C GLU A 249 1.89 15.45 6.05
N GLN A 250 1.23 16.46 6.60
CA GLN A 250 0.28 17.33 5.93
C GLN A 250 0.77 18.76 5.98
N LYS A 251 0.97 19.36 4.79
CA LYS A 251 1.35 20.77 4.65
C LYS A 251 0.12 21.62 4.37
N ILE A 252 -0.05 22.68 5.16
CA ILE A 252 -1.11 23.66 5.01
C ILE A 252 -0.47 24.99 4.62
N HIS A 253 -0.73 25.44 3.39
CA HIS A 253 -0.27 26.72 2.92
C HIS A 253 -1.32 27.79 3.24
N MET A 254 -0.94 28.81 4.01
CA MET A 254 -1.78 29.97 4.29
C MET A 254 -1.56 31.00 3.19
N PRO A 255 -2.60 31.39 2.40
CA PRO A 255 -2.42 32.31 1.29
C PRO A 255 -2.30 33.79 1.70
N PHE A 256 -2.25 34.06 3.01
CA PHE A 256 -2.21 35.37 3.62
C PHE A 256 -1.06 35.51 4.62
N GLY A 257 -0.70 36.75 4.95
CA GLY A 257 0.19 37.02 6.09
C GLY A 257 -0.48 36.66 7.42
N VAL A 258 0.21 35.87 8.24
CA VAL A 258 -0.23 35.47 9.57
C VAL A 258 0.36 36.42 10.61
N ILE A 259 -0.52 37.12 11.32
CA ILE A 259 -0.14 38.12 12.35
C ILE A 259 0.10 37.38 13.67
N GLU A 260 1.25 37.63 14.28
CA GLU A 260 1.58 37.19 15.62
C GLU A 260 1.29 38.33 16.63
N HIS A 261 0.53 38.03 17.65
CA HIS A 261 0.21 39.00 18.69
C HIS A 261 0.13 38.37 20.08
N GLU A 262 0.38 39.19 21.10
CA GLU A 262 0.18 38.81 22.49
C GLU A 262 -0.66 39.86 23.18
N LYS A 263 -1.84 39.50 23.73
CA LYS A 263 -2.77 40.40 24.39
C LYS A 263 -3.07 41.67 23.60
N GLY A 264 -3.23 41.55 22.27
CA GLY A 264 -3.51 42.65 21.35
C GLY A 264 -2.28 43.47 20.91
N ARG A 265 -1.09 43.20 21.42
CA ARG A 265 0.15 43.86 20.96
C ARG A 265 0.75 43.09 19.82
N TRP A 266 1.03 43.79 18.71
CA TRP A 266 1.70 43.21 17.52
C TRP A 266 3.10 42.68 17.87
N LYS A 267 3.44 41.46 17.43
CA LYS A 267 4.73 40.81 17.62
C LYS A 267 5.48 40.61 16.29
N GLY A 268 4.72 40.34 15.23
CA GLY A 268 5.30 40.07 13.93
C GLY A 268 4.25 39.69 12.89
N ILE A 269 4.71 39.46 11.68
CA ILE A 269 3.91 38.90 10.58
C ILE A 269 4.79 37.94 9.79
N THR A 270 4.26 36.76 9.48
CA THR A 270 4.89 35.80 8.58
C THR A 270 4.06 35.71 7.30
N GLU A 271 4.65 36.13 6.19
CA GLU A 271 3.94 36.19 4.89
C GLU A 271 3.81 34.81 4.27
N LYS A 272 2.58 34.41 3.95
CA LYS A 272 2.21 33.15 3.27
C LYS A 272 2.93 31.91 3.85
N PRO A 273 2.88 31.68 5.16
CA PRO A 273 3.59 30.55 5.76
C PRO A 273 3.02 29.21 5.33
N THR A 274 3.88 28.20 5.32
CA THR A 274 3.47 26.80 5.19
C THR A 274 3.70 26.10 6.52
N TYR A 275 2.62 25.62 7.14
CA TYR A 275 2.68 24.83 8.35
C TYR A 275 2.69 23.34 8.03
N SER A 276 3.53 22.58 8.71
CA SER A 276 3.59 21.13 8.59
C SER A 276 3.08 20.47 9.86
N TYR A 277 2.16 19.54 9.72
CA TYR A 277 1.58 18.77 10.80
C TYR A 277 1.70 17.28 10.49
N ILE A 278 1.87 16.47 11.53
CA ILE A 278 1.73 15.04 11.41
C ILE A 278 0.30 14.68 11.79
N ILE A 279 -0.46 14.21 10.82
CA ILE A 279 -1.85 13.78 11.01
C ILE A 279 -1.94 12.26 11.13
N ASN A 280 -2.96 11.78 11.85
CA ASN A 280 -3.26 10.36 11.96
C ASN A 280 -3.63 9.79 10.57
N ALA A 281 -2.88 8.79 10.11
CA ALA A 281 -3.07 8.18 8.80
C ALA A 281 -4.13 7.05 8.79
N GLY A 282 -4.77 6.74 9.93
CA GLY A 282 -5.78 5.68 10.03
C GLY A 282 -5.23 4.25 9.85
N ILE A 283 -3.96 4.07 10.14
CA ILE A 283 -3.27 2.77 10.11
C ILE A 283 -2.52 2.60 11.43
N TYR A 284 -2.66 1.42 12.05
CA TYR A 284 -2.17 1.16 13.39
C TYR A 284 -1.60 -0.25 13.51
N VAL A 285 -0.66 -0.44 14.43
CA VAL A 285 -0.27 -1.76 14.92
C VAL A 285 -0.60 -1.82 16.40
N LEU A 286 -1.30 -2.86 16.85
CA LEU A 286 -1.80 -3.00 18.21
C LEU A 286 -1.42 -4.36 18.81
N SER A 287 -0.87 -4.34 20.02
CA SER A 287 -0.62 -5.54 20.81
C SER A 287 -1.91 -6.06 21.45
N GLU A 288 -1.84 -7.28 21.98
CA GLU A 288 -2.93 -7.85 22.78
C GLU A 288 -3.23 -6.99 24.04
N ALA A 289 -2.20 -6.37 24.62
CA ALA A 289 -2.36 -5.48 25.77
C ALA A 289 -3.22 -4.25 25.45
N MET A 290 -3.05 -3.66 24.26
CA MET A 290 -3.90 -2.56 23.78
C MET A 290 -5.37 -2.99 23.69
N ILE A 291 -5.61 -4.15 23.13
CA ILE A 291 -6.97 -4.65 22.89
C ILE A 291 -7.69 -4.95 24.20
N LYS A 292 -6.98 -5.45 25.20
CA LYS A 292 -7.56 -5.71 26.55
C LYS A 292 -8.06 -4.43 27.25
N LEU A 293 -7.71 -3.24 26.78
CA LEU A 293 -8.25 -1.97 27.30
C LEU A 293 -9.64 -1.62 26.73
N ILE A 294 -10.14 -2.40 25.76
CA ILE A 294 -11.45 -2.19 25.15
C ILE A 294 -12.46 -3.06 25.89
N ASP A 295 -13.44 -2.44 26.56
CA ASP A 295 -14.45 -3.15 27.34
C ASP A 295 -15.58 -3.75 26.48
N GLY A 296 -15.74 -3.28 25.24
CA GLY A 296 -16.76 -3.72 24.29
C GLY A 296 -18.20 -3.32 24.62
N LYS A 297 -18.41 -2.46 25.64
CA LYS A 297 -19.72 -1.98 26.05
C LYS A 297 -20.01 -0.57 25.58
N GLU A 298 -18.99 0.26 25.54
CA GLU A 298 -19.07 1.65 25.15
C GLU A 298 -18.36 1.89 23.82
N SER A 299 -18.81 2.93 23.10
CA SER A 299 -18.13 3.37 21.89
C SER A 299 -16.71 3.84 22.22
N CYS A 300 -15.74 3.31 21.50
CA CYS A 300 -14.34 3.65 21.64
C CYS A 300 -13.72 3.93 20.28
N ASP A 301 -13.18 5.13 20.09
CA ASP A 301 -12.41 5.45 18.91
C ASP A 301 -10.93 5.12 19.11
N MET A 302 -10.20 4.94 18.01
CA MET A 302 -8.78 4.60 18.05
C MET A 302 -7.95 5.63 18.83
N THR A 303 -8.27 6.90 18.71
CA THR A 303 -7.62 7.99 19.49
C THR A 303 -7.84 7.82 20.99
N SER A 304 -9.06 7.49 21.40
CA SER A 304 -9.40 7.22 22.82
C SER A 304 -8.67 5.98 23.33
N LEU A 305 -8.52 4.94 22.51
CA LEU A 305 -7.75 3.76 22.88
C LEU A 305 -6.27 4.09 23.13
N PHE A 306 -5.65 4.92 22.28
CA PHE A 306 -4.26 5.34 22.46
C PHE A 306 -4.09 6.19 23.75
N GLU A 307 -5.05 7.06 24.08
CA GLU A 307 -5.01 7.80 25.34
C GLU A 307 -5.16 6.88 26.57
N LYS A 308 -6.11 5.93 26.54
CA LYS A 308 -6.24 4.90 27.59
C LYS A 308 -4.94 4.10 27.74
N ALA A 309 -4.31 3.74 26.64
CA ALA A 309 -3.04 2.99 26.65
C ALA A 309 -1.91 3.82 27.28
N ARG A 310 -1.81 5.11 26.94
CA ARG A 310 -0.86 6.05 27.56
C ARG A 310 -1.06 6.15 29.06
N GLU A 311 -2.30 6.27 29.52
CA GLU A 311 -2.65 6.32 30.95
C GLU A 311 -2.30 5.01 31.70
N ASN A 312 -2.32 3.87 30.98
CA ASN A 312 -1.92 2.57 31.52
C ASN A 312 -0.41 2.27 31.31
N ASN A 313 0.41 3.27 30.97
CA ASN A 313 1.85 3.19 30.77
C ASN A 313 2.29 2.17 29.70
N LEU A 314 1.43 1.90 28.69
CA LEU A 314 1.83 1.10 27.55
C LEU A 314 2.81 1.84 26.65
N LYS A 315 3.70 1.11 26.01
CA LYS A 315 4.73 1.68 25.14
C LYS A 315 4.17 2.01 23.77
N LEU A 316 3.98 3.28 23.50
CA LEU A 316 3.39 3.78 22.25
C LEU A 316 4.44 4.38 21.32
N GLY A 317 4.28 4.20 20.03
CA GLY A 317 5.14 4.74 18.98
C GLY A 317 4.36 5.45 17.88
N VAL A 318 5.07 6.29 17.14
CA VAL A 318 4.58 6.92 15.91
C VAL A 318 5.56 6.60 14.78
N GLU A 319 5.06 6.13 13.67
CA GLU A 319 5.80 5.99 12.42
C GLU A 319 5.33 7.04 11.42
N TYR A 320 6.24 7.53 10.56
CA TYR A 320 5.90 8.57 9.57
C TYR A 320 6.03 8.05 8.16
N THR A 321 5.12 8.48 7.29
CA THR A 321 5.23 8.21 5.85
C THR A 321 5.22 9.50 5.04
N SER A 322 6.15 9.59 4.08
CA SER A 322 6.14 10.58 2.98
C SER A 322 5.53 10.01 1.70
N GLN A 323 5.30 8.69 1.63
CA GLN A 323 4.77 8.01 0.46
C GLN A 323 3.32 8.42 0.18
N TYR A 324 2.80 8.03 -1.00
CA TYR A 324 1.42 8.30 -1.35
C TYR A 324 0.48 7.73 -0.29
N TRP A 325 -0.46 8.56 0.13
CA TRP A 325 -1.51 8.24 1.08
C TRP A 325 -2.72 9.12 0.81
N ILE A 326 -3.90 8.54 0.83
CA ILE A 326 -5.15 9.27 0.66
C ILE A 326 -6.28 8.62 1.45
N ASP A 327 -7.06 9.45 2.16
CA ASP A 327 -8.36 9.11 2.74
C ASP A 327 -9.44 9.45 1.73
N ILE A 328 -10.17 8.45 1.26
CA ILE A 328 -11.26 8.64 0.29
C ILE A 328 -12.55 8.98 1.02
N GLY A 329 -12.54 10.13 1.67
CA GLY A 329 -13.67 10.63 2.46
C GLY A 329 -14.59 11.61 1.73
N ARG A 330 -14.13 12.18 0.61
CA ARG A 330 -14.83 13.23 -0.16
C ARG A 330 -14.62 13.03 -1.65
N TYR A 331 -15.42 13.72 -2.47
CA TYR A 331 -15.31 13.65 -3.94
C TYR A 331 -13.94 14.10 -4.47
N ASP A 332 -13.36 15.16 -3.90
CA ASP A 332 -12.04 15.66 -4.31
C ASP A 332 -10.94 14.61 -4.09
N SER A 333 -11.00 13.89 -2.96
CA SER A 333 -10.05 12.80 -2.68
C SER A 333 -10.30 11.59 -3.58
N LEU A 334 -11.55 11.28 -3.91
CA LEU A 334 -11.90 10.22 -4.86
C LEU A 334 -11.35 10.53 -6.26
N GLU A 335 -11.55 11.75 -6.76
CA GLU A 335 -11.02 12.19 -8.05
C GLU A 335 -9.48 12.15 -8.08
N SER A 336 -8.84 12.62 -7.01
CA SER A 336 -7.39 12.58 -6.87
C SER A 336 -6.84 11.15 -6.86
N ALA A 337 -7.54 10.24 -6.18
CA ALA A 337 -7.20 8.83 -6.17
C ALA A 337 -7.36 8.19 -7.56
N ASN A 338 -8.45 8.46 -8.28
CA ASN A 338 -8.65 7.97 -9.65
C ASN A 338 -7.50 8.42 -10.56
N LYS A 339 -7.16 9.71 -10.57
CA LYS A 339 -6.01 10.24 -11.35
C LYS A 339 -4.69 9.56 -11.03
N TYR A 340 -4.49 9.11 -9.78
CA TYR A 340 -3.28 8.42 -9.37
C TYR A 340 -3.25 6.97 -9.86
N PHE A 341 -4.35 6.25 -9.75
CA PHE A 341 -4.43 4.81 -10.05
C PHE A 341 -4.80 4.48 -11.51
N GLU A 342 -5.17 5.46 -12.34
CA GLU A 342 -5.38 5.33 -13.79
C GLU A 342 -4.06 5.48 -14.58
N ARG A 343 -2.98 5.91 -13.93
CA ARG A 343 -1.62 5.96 -14.51
C ARG A 343 -0.96 4.59 -14.48
#